data_ce1915703a6f2b7c87fcfb1b97b6d38d
#
_entry.id   ce1915703a6f2b7c87fcfb1b97b6d38d
#
_cell.length_a   1.000
_cell.length_b   1.000
_cell.length_c   1.000
_cell.angle_alpha   90.00
_cell.angle_beta   90.00
_cell.angle_gamma   90.00
#
_symmetry.space_group_name_H-M   'P 1'
#
loop_
_entity.id
_entity.type
_entity.pdbx_description
1 polymer ?
#
loop_
_entity_poly.entity_id
_entity_poly.type
_entity_poly.pdbx_seq_one_letter_code
_entity_poly.pdbx_strand_id
1 'polypeptide(L)'
;RLGGLHQSDLIIIAGRPSMGKTSLATNIAFNAAQKIQENGSKSSVAFFSLEMSSEQLSTRIISEQARIGSNDIRRGRISDEQFDQFLETSKNISELPLFIDETPAISIAAMSNRARRIKRLHGLDLIVVDYIQLMKGSFNNKDGRVQEISQITQGLKAIAKELGVP
;
A
#
# COMPACT_ATOMS: atom_id res chain seq x y z
N ARG A 1 -0.55 13.57 -17.81
CA ARG A 1 -0.66 12.09 -17.87
C ARG A 1 0.71 11.51 -17.56
N LEU A 2 0.79 10.56 -16.60
CA LEU A 2 2.07 9.98 -16.17
C LEU A 2 2.65 8.98 -17.18
N GLY A 3 1.90 8.55 -18.17
CA GLY A 3 2.34 7.49 -19.10
C GLY A 3 2.43 6.08 -18.48
N GLY A 4 2.03 5.94 -17.21
CA GLY A 4 2.13 4.71 -16.42
C GLY A 4 3.07 4.85 -15.23
N LEU A 5 3.19 3.76 -14.46
CA LEU A 5 4.16 3.61 -13.38
C LEU A 5 5.36 2.84 -13.95
N HIS A 6 6.48 3.53 -14.19
CA HIS A 6 7.66 2.90 -14.79
C HIS A 6 8.59 2.32 -13.72
N GLN A 7 9.32 1.27 -14.09
CA GLN A 7 10.32 0.65 -13.22
C GLN A 7 11.32 1.70 -12.71
N SER A 8 11.70 1.56 -11.45
CA SER A 8 12.64 2.44 -10.76
C SER A 8 12.15 3.88 -10.53
N ASP A 9 10.90 4.20 -10.84
CA ASP A 9 10.36 5.52 -10.54
C ASP A 9 9.97 5.67 -9.07
N LEU A 10 10.08 6.89 -8.56
CA LEU A 10 9.47 7.32 -7.31
C LEU A 10 8.39 8.35 -7.65
N ILE A 11 7.13 7.99 -7.37
CA ILE A 11 5.99 8.85 -7.62
C ILE A 11 5.47 9.33 -6.26
N ILE A 12 5.35 10.64 -6.09
CA ILE A 12 4.87 11.24 -4.84
C ILE A 12 3.48 11.82 -5.07
N ILE A 13 2.51 11.33 -4.31
CA ILE A 13 1.15 11.86 -4.28
C ILE A 13 1.02 12.78 -3.07
N ALA A 14 0.85 14.06 -3.31
CA ALA A 14 0.67 15.06 -2.27
C ALA A 14 -0.78 15.60 -2.26
N GLY A 15 -1.27 15.95 -1.09
CA GLY A 15 -2.59 16.53 -0.91
C GLY A 15 -2.86 16.83 0.56
N ARG A 16 -3.82 17.71 0.83
CA ARG A 16 -4.26 18.03 2.19
C ARG A 16 -4.88 16.79 2.87
N PRO A 17 -4.95 16.74 4.20
CA PRO A 17 -5.71 15.71 4.92
C PRO A 17 -7.13 15.57 4.36
N SER A 18 -7.66 14.35 4.40
CA SER A 18 -9.02 14.01 3.93
C SER A 18 -9.30 14.19 2.42
N MET A 19 -8.28 14.45 1.60
CA MET A 19 -8.42 14.57 0.13
C MET A 19 -8.39 13.22 -0.62
N GLY A 20 -8.46 12.10 0.10
CA GLY A 20 -8.54 10.77 -0.52
C GLY A 20 -7.21 10.17 -0.97
N LYS A 21 -6.05 10.64 -0.46
CA LYS A 21 -4.72 10.07 -0.80
C LYS A 21 -4.66 8.56 -0.58
N THR A 22 -5.01 8.11 0.62
CA THR A 22 -5.05 6.69 0.99
C THR A 22 -6.00 5.90 0.09
N SER A 23 -7.19 6.44 -0.23
CA SER A 23 -8.14 5.76 -1.13
C SER A 23 -7.57 5.59 -2.52
N LEU A 24 -6.93 6.63 -3.07
CA LEU A 24 -6.28 6.55 -4.38
C LEU A 24 -5.12 5.54 -4.38
N ALA A 25 -4.27 5.58 -3.35
CA ALA A 25 -3.14 4.66 -3.21
C ALA A 25 -3.61 3.20 -3.07
N THR A 26 -4.67 2.98 -2.28
CA THR A 26 -5.30 1.66 -2.08
C THR A 26 -5.87 1.13 -3.39
N ASN A 27 -6.58 1.96 -4.17
CA ASN A 27 -7.13 1.57 -5.46
C ASN A 27 -6.05 1.24 -6.49
N ILE A 28 -4.97 2.00 -6.52
CA ILE A 28 -3.84 1.69 -7.39
C ILE A 28 -3.24 0.33 -7.02
N ALA A 29 -2.99 0.08 -5.72
CA ALA A 29 -2.43 -1.17 -5.23
C ALA A 29 -3.34 -2.37 -5.53
N PHE A 30 -4.63 -2.22 -5.24
CA PHE A 30 -5.64 -3.27 -5.49
C PHE A 30 -5.74 -3.62 -6.98
N ASN A 31 -5.92 -2.62 -7.85
CA ASN A 31 -6.04 -2.84 -9.30
C ASN A 31 -4.75 -3.44 -9.89
N ALA A 32 -3.58 -3.04 -9.38
CA ALA A 32 -2.31 -3.64 -9.80
C ALA A 32 -2.23 -5.12 -9.38
N ALA A 33 -2.59 -5.47 -8.15
CA ALA A 33 -2.61 -6.85 -7.65
C ALA A 33 -3.61 -7.71 -8.42
N GLN A 34 -4.82 -7.19 -8.69
CA GLN A 34 -5.81 -7.87 -9.51
C GLN A 34 -5.28 -8.16 -10.92
N LYS A 35 -4.62 -7.18 -11.54
CA LYS A 35 -4.06 -7.34 -12.88
C LYS A 35 -2.91 -8.36 -12.92
N ILE A 36 -2.08 -8.40 -11.89
CA ILE A 36 -1.02 -9.42 -11.72
C ILE A 36 -1.65 -10.81 -11.66
N GLN A 37 -2.72 -11.00 -10.87
CA GLN A 37 -3.42 -12.27 -10.74
C GLN A 37 -4.07 -12.69 -12.06
N GLU A 38 -4.79 -11.79 -12.71
CA GLU A 38 -5.45 -12.05 -14.01
C GLU A 38 -4.46 -12.50 -15.10
N ASN A 39 -3.27 -11.90 -15.11
CA ASN A 39 -2.22 -12.24 -16.07
C ASN A 39 -1.47 -13.53 -15.72
N GLY A 40 -1.74 -14.15 -14.58
CA GLY A 40 -1.01 -15.32 -14.08
C GLY A 40 0.48 -15.02 -13.79
N SER A 41 0.82 -13.76 -13.56
CA SER A 41 2.20 -13.34 -13.29
C SER A 41 2.62 -13.75 -11.88
N LYS A 42 3.86 -14.27 -11.75
CA LYS A 42 4.47 -14.53 -10.44
C LYS A 42 5.08 -13.24 -9.88
N SER A 43 4.24 -12.30 -9.53
CA SER A 43 4.65 -11.02 -8.95
C SER A 43 3.63 -10.56 -7.90
N SER A 44 3.91 -9.47 -7.20
CA SER A 44 3.08 -8.98 -6.12
C SER A 44 3.17 -7.46 -5.97
N VAL A 45 2.28 -6.93 -5.13
CA VAL A 45 2.28 -5.54 -4.66
C VAL A 45 2.58 -5.53 -3.17
N ALA A 46 3.49 -4.66 -2.72
CA ALA A 46 3.75 -4.41 -1.31
C ALA A 46 3.16 -3.05 -0.89
N PHE A 47 2.30 -3.05 0.11
CA PHE A 47 1.69 -1.86 0.68
C PHE A 47 2.15 -1.67 2.13
N PHE A 48 2.97 -0.66 2.38
CA PHE A 48 3.38 -0.25 3.71
C PHE A 48 2.40 0.79 4.25
N SER A 49 1.48 0.33 5.10
CA SER A 49 0.44 1.16 5.72
C SER A 49 0.90 1.64 7.09
N LEU A 50 1.34 2.88 7.19
CA LEU A 50 1.91 3.42 8.42
C LEU A 50 0.88 4.15 9.29
N GLU A 51 -0.29 4.46 8.72
CA GLU A 51 -1.40 5.14 9.41
C GLU A 51 -2.52 4.19 9.79
N MET A 52 -2.86 3.26 8.91
CA MET A 52 -4.01 2.37 9.06
C MET A 52 -3.54 0.94 9.34
N SER A 53 -4.30 0.20 10.16
CA SER A 53 -4.08 -1.24 10.32
C SER A 53 -4.45 -2.00 9.04
N SER A 54 -3.89 -3.20 8.90
CA SER A 54 -4.21 -4.12 7.79
C SER A 54 -5.70 -4.45 7.74
N GLU A 55 -6.35 -4.59 8.89
CA GLU A 55 -7.80 -4.81 9.01
C GLU A 55 -8.60 -3.61 8.46
N GLN A 56 -8.22 -2.39 8.84
CA GLN A 56 -8.88 -1.17 8.37
C GLN A 56 -8.73 -1.01 6.85
N LEU A 57 -7.54 -1.28 6.33
CA LEU A 57 -7.25 -1.18 4.91
C LEU A 57 -8.03 -2.25 4.12
N SER A 58 -8.04 -3.50 4.59
CA SER A 58 -8.80 -4.60 3.99
C SER A 58 -10.31 -4.31 4.00
N THR A 59 -10.84 -3.84 5.13
CA THR A 59 -12.27 -3.45 5.22
C THR A 59 -12.62 -2.35 4.22
N ARG A 60 -11.71 -1.39 3.99
CA ARG A 60 -11.92 -0.33 2.98
C ARG A 60 -11.98 -0.91 1.57
N ILE A 61 -11.05 -1.81 1.21
CA ILE A 61 -11.03 -2.46 -0.10
C ILE A 61 -12.32 -3.28 -0.30
N ILE A 62 -12.70 -4.10 0.70
CA ILE A 62 -13.91 -4.92 0.62
C ILE A 62 -15.16 -4.04 0.48
N SER A 63 -15.28 -3.00 1.29
CA SER A 63 -16.37 -2.03 1.25
C SER A 63 -16.55 -1.43 -0.15
N GLU A 64 -15.44 -1.03 -0.78
CA GLU A 64 -15.47 -0.44 -2.10
C GLU A 64 -15.84 -1.46 -3.19
N GLN A 65 -15.27 -2.65 -3.15
CA GLN A 65 -15.53 -3.71 -4.13
C GLN A 65 -16.93 -4.29 -3.98
N ALA A 66 -17.41 -4.51 -2.76
CA ALA A 66 -18.76 -4.98 -2.47
C ALA A 66 -19.83 -3.87 -2.58
N ARG A 67 -19.41 -2.60 -2.76
CA ARG A 67 -20.32 -1.43 -2.77
C ARG A 67 -21.19 -1.31 -1.51
N ILE A 68 -20.63 -1.69 -0.37
CA ILE A 68 -21.27 -1.61 0.94
C ILE A 68 -20.58 -0.51 1.75
N GLY A 69 -21.34 0.36 2.40
CA GLY A 69 -20.75 1.46 3.19
C GLY A 69 -19.85 0.92 4.32
N SER A 70 -18.60 1.40 4.42
CA SER A 70 -17.68 0.96 5.50
C SER A 70 -18.24 1.20 6.90
N ASN A 71 -19.08 2.23 7.08
CA ASN A 71 -19.75 2.49 8.35
C ASN A 71 -20.81 1.45 8.66
N ASP A 72 -21.50 0.94 7.65
CA ASP A 72 -22.56 -0.06 7.83
C ASP A 72 -21.94 -1.42 8.16
N ILE A 73 -20.82 -1.76 7.50
CA ILE A 73 -20.03 -2.96 7.84
C ILE A 73 -19.57 -2.88 9.31
N ARG A 74 -18.94 -1.77 9.73
CA ARG A 74 -18.45 -1.61 11.11
C ARG A 74 -19.52 -1.61 12.18
N ARG A 75 -20.75 -1.20 11.84
CA ARG A 75 -21.90 -1.16 12.76
C ARG A 75 -22.75 -2.43 12.70
N GLY A 76 -22.41 -3.38 11.82
CA GLY A 76 -23.23 -4.58 11.60
C GLY A 76 -24.61 -4.27 11.01
N ARG A 77 -24.74 -3.15 10.27
CA ARG A 77 -26.00 -2.71 9.64
C ARG A 77 -26.04 -3.11 8.17
N ILE A 78 -25.86 -4.39 7.90
CA ILE A 78 -25.89 -4.96 6.56
C ILE A 78 -26.96 -6.04 6.50
N SER A 79 -27.62 -6.21 5.34
CA SER A 79 -28.55 -7.31 5.12
C SER A 79 -27.81 -8.64 4.96
N ASP A 80 -28.54 -9.75 5.04
CA ASP A 80 -27.96 -11.08 4.83
C ASP A 80 -27.32 -11.20 3.44
N GLU A 81 -27.96 -10.65 2.41
CA GLU A 81 -27.41 -10.63 1.04
C GLU A 81 -26.12 -9.79 0.95
N GLN A 82 -26.07 -8.65 1.65
CA GLN A 82 -24.85 -7.83 1.74
C GLN A 82 -23.74 -8.55 2.51
N PHE A 83 -24.10 -9.34 3.51
CA PHE A 83 -23.14 -10.14 4.26
C PHE A 83 -22.54 -11.25 3.41
N ASP A 84 -23.34 -11.96 2.62
CA ASP A 84 -22.87 -12.96 1.68
C ASP A 84 -21.94 -12.33 0.63
N GLN A 85 -22.32 -11.19 0.07
CA GLN A 85 -21.47 -10.43 -0.86
C GLN A 85 -20.15 -9.98 -0.23
N PHE A 86 -20.18 -9.55 1.04
CA PHE A 86 -18.99 -9.20 1.81
C PHE A 86 -18.06 -10.41 1.97
N LEU A 87 -18.59 -11.59 2.31
CA LEU A 87 -17.81 -12.82 2.47
C LEU A 87 -17.16 -13.26 1.14
N GLU A 88 -17.91 -13.26 0.05
CA GLU A 88 -17.39 -13.61 -1.27
C GLU A 88 -16.28 -12.64 -1.71
N THR A 89 -16.52 -11.33 -1.56
CA THR A 89 -15.54 -10.28 -1.87
C THR A 89 -14.28 -10.44 -1.01
N SER A 90 -14.44 -10.70 0.27
CA SER A 90 -13.32 -10.91 1.21
C SER A 90 -12.46 -12.11 0.79
N LYS A 91 -13.08 -13.22 0.39
CA LYS A 91 -12.38 -14.40 -0.12
C LYS A 91 -11.56 -14.05 -1.37
N ASN A 92 -12.18 -13.40 -2.35
CA ASN A 92 -11.51 -13.01 -3.59
C ASN A 92 -10.31 -12.09 -3.35
N ILE A 93 -10.45 -11.13 -2.41
CA ILE A 93 -9.37 -10.20 -2.05
C ILE A 93 -8.23 -10.92 -1.31
N SER A 94 -8.53 -11.93 -0.48
CA SER A 94 -7.51 -12.68 0.26
C SER A 94 -6.57 -13.50 -0.65
N GLU A 95 -7.00 -13.80 -1.87
CA GLU A 95 -6.23 -14.52 -2.88
C GLU A 95 -5.33 -13.61 -3.74
N LEU A 96 -5.50 -12.28 -3.63
CA LEU A 96 -4.69 -11.33 -4.39
C LEU A 96 -3.23 -11.30 -3.90
N PRO A 97 -2.26 -11.14 -4.81
CA PRO A 97 -0.86 -10.98 -4.45
C PRO A 97 -0.56 -9.56 -3.92
N LEU A 98 -1.26 -9.18 -2.83
CA LEU A 98 -1.15 -7.89 -2.15
C LEU A 98 -0.66 -8.11 -0.71
N PHE A 99 0.58 -7.73 -0.43
CA PHE A 99 1.17 -7.82 0.90
C PHE A 99 1.03 -6.49 1.63
N ILE A 100 0.34 -6.50 2.76
CA ILE A 100 0.15 -5.30 3.62
C ILE A 100 1.06 -5.43 4.83
N ASP A 101 1.89 -4.42 5.04
CA ASP A 101 2.75 -4.28 6.22
C ASP A 101 2.32 -3.04 7.02
N GLU A 102 1.88 -3.24 8.24
CA GLU A 102 1.37 -2.19 9.14
C GLU A 102 2.35 -1.79 10.25
N THR A 103 3.65 -2.09 10.06
CA THR A 103 4.66 -1.77 11.08
C THR A 103 4.80 -0.26 11.24
N PRO A 104 4.47 0.31 12.41
CA PRO A 104 4.55 1.74 12.62
C PRO A 104 6.01 2.21 12.62
N ALA A 105 6.21 3.46 12.18
CA ALA A 105 7.52 4.10 12.19
C ALA A 105 8.66 3.25 11.57
N ILE A 106 8.36 2.52 10.49
CA ILE A 106 9.35 1.69 9.81
C ILE A 106 10.50 2.54 9.27
N SER A 107 11.74 2.06 9.44
CA SER A 107 12.91 2.70 8.84
C SER A 107 13.08 2.27 7.38
N ILE A 108 13.81 3.07 6.59
CA ILE A 108 14.17 2.74 5.20
C ILE A 108 14.89 1.38 5.12
N ALA A 109 15.82 1.10 6.04
CA ALA A 109 16.55 -0.17 6.06
C ALA A 109 15.63 -1.38 6.32
N ALA A 110 14.71 -1.26 7.28
CA ALA A 110 13.75 -2.32 7.58
C ALA A 110 12.79 -2.56 6.41
N MET A 111 12.28 -1.48 5.81
CA MET A 111 11.41 -1.57 4.64
C MET A 111 12.12 -2.20 3.44
N SER A 112 13.36 -1.79 3.16
CA SER A 112 14.19 -2.38 2.09
C SER A 112 14.37 -3.89 2.28
N ASN A 113 14.69 -4.35 3.49
CA ASN A 113 14.87 -5.76 3.78
C ASN A 113 13.58 -6.57 3.55
N ARG A 114 12.42 -6.00 3.94
CA ARG A 114 11.12 -6.65 3.71
C ARG A 114 10.77 -6.69 2.22
N ALA A 115 10.95 -5.59 1.52
CA ALA A 115 10.69 -5.51 0.08
C ALA A 115 11.57 -6.49 -0.71
N ARG A 116 12.86 -6.61 -0.37
CA ARG A 116 13.76 -7.63 -0.94
C ARG A 116 13.28 -9.06 -0.68
N ARG A 117 12.80 -9.32 0.54
CA ARG A 117 12.26 -10.64 0.90
C ARG A 117 11.02 -10.98 0.07
N ILE A 118 10.07 -10.04 -0.04
CA ILE A 118 8.86 -10.22 -0.87
C ILE A 118 9.27 -10.46 -2.32
N LYS A 119 10.15 -9.63 -2.88
CA LYS A 119 10.61 -9.77 -4.27
C LYS A 119 11.24 -11.13 -4.53
N ARG A 120 12.08 -11.62 -3.61
CA ARG A 120 12.75 -12.93 -3.75
C ARG A 120 11.77 -14.11 -3.71
N LEU A 121 10.74 -14.04 -2.88
CA LEU A 121 9.82 -15.15 -2.64
C LEU A 121 8.63 -15.17 -3.61
N HIS A 122 8.13 -13.99 -3.96
CA HIS A 122 6.85 -13.82 -4.67
C HIS A 122 6.97 -12.98 -5.94
N GLY A 123 8.11 -12.35 -6.21
CA GLY A 123 8.19 -11.27 -7.17
C GLY A 123 7.61 -9.98 -6.59
N LEU A 124 7.92 -8.84 -7.22
CA LEU A 124 7.43 -7.53 -6.74
C LEU A 124 7.42 -6.55 -7.93
N ASP A 125 6.25 -5.98 -8.21
CA ASP A 125 6.04 -5.04 -9.31
C ASP A 125 5.67 -3.62 -8.86
N LEU A 126 5.22 -3.46 -7.60
CA LEU A 126 4.86 -2.15 -7.06
C LEU A 126 5.08 -2.10 -5.55
N ILE A 127 5.61 -0.97 -5.07
CA ILE A 127 5.65 -0.63 -3.64
C ILE A 127 4.81 0.63 -3.41
N VAL A 128 3.91 0.58 -2.44
CA VAL A 128 3.13 1.72 -1.96
C VAL A 128 3.50 2.01 -0.52
N VAL A 129 3.68 3.28 -0.17
CA VAL A 129 3.97 3.73 1.20
C VAL A 129 2.97 4.82 1.59
N ASP A 130 2.11 4.56 2.56
CA ASP A 130 1.10 5.50 3.05
C ASP A 130 1.26 5.73 4.57
N TYR A 131 1.89 6.82 4.98
CA TYR A 131 2.55 7.89 4.23
C TYR A 131 3.93 8.22 4.82
N ILE A 132 4.80 8.77 4.01
CA ILE A 132 6.23 8.90 4.30
C ILE A 132 6.56 9.69 5.57
N GLN A 133 5.70 10.62 6.01
CA GLN A 133 5.94 11.40 7.23
C GLN A 133 5.86 10.56 8.52
N LEU A 134 5.32 9.35 8.47
CA LEU A 134 5.28 8.42 9.60
C LEU A 134 6.48 7.47 9.62
N MET A 135 7.34 7.50 8.59
CA MET A 135 8.59 6.76 8.59
C MET A 135 9.57 7.32 9.59
N LYS A 136 10.43 6.44 10.11
CA LYS A 136 11.53 6.84 10.99
C LYS A 136 12.77 7.18 10.18
N GLY A 137 13.24 8.41 10.31
CA GLY A 137 14.54 8.83 9.76
C GLY A 137 15.72 8.22 10.54
N SER A 138 16.89 8.23 9.92
CA SER A 138 18.12 7.64 10.48
C SER A 138 18.88 8.56 11.43
N PHE A 139 18.47 9.81 11.62
CA PHE A 139 19.25 10.82 12.35
C PHE A 139 18.56 11.44 13.57
N ASN A 140 19.38 11.95 14.50
CA ASN A 140 18.99 12.64 15.72
C ASN A 140 18.23 13.94 15.40
N ASN A 141 17.31 14.31 16.29
CA ASN A 141 16.39 15.47 16.27
C ASN A 141 17.00 16.87 15.95
N LYS A 142 18.27 16.97 15.54
CA LYS A 142 18.94 18.25 15.25
C LYS A 142 18.79 18.74 13.81
N ASP A 143 18.45 17.84 12.88
CA ASP A 143 18.55 18.16 11.44
C ASP A 143 17.27 18.69 10.79
N GLY A 144 16.22 18.90 11.53
CA GLY A 144 14.97 19.45 11.02
C GLY A 144 14.15 18.49 10.13
N ARG A 145 12.85 18.66 10.13
CA ARG A 145 11.89 17.76 9.45
C ARG A 145 12.10 17.68 7.93
N VAL A 146 12.57 18.76 7.32
CA VAL A 146 12.79 18.80 5.86
C VAL A 146 13.93 17.88 5.44
N GLN A 147 15.02 17.86 6.20
CA GLN A 147 16.16 16.98 5.92
C GLN A 147 15.80 15.52 6.13
N GLU A 148 15.01 15.20 7.17
CA GLU A 148 14.51 13.85 7.42
C GLU A 148 13.67 13.33 6.23
N ILE A 149 12.72 14.11 5.74
CA ILE A 149 11.90 13.75 4.57
C ILE A 149 12.75 13.62 3.30
N SER A 150 13.75 14.49 3.12
CA SER A 150 14.68 14.39 1.99
C SER A 150 15.45 13.07 2.00
N GLN A 151 15.96 12.65 3.15
CA GLN A 151 16.65 11.37 3.30
C GLN A 151 15.72 10.16 3.06
N ILE A 152 14.50 10.21 3.59
CA ILE A 152 13.49 9.19 3.37
C ILE A 152 13.22 9.04 1.87
N THR A 153 12.98 10.15 1.15
CA THR A 153 12.69 10.11 -0.29
C THR A 153 13.89 9.64 -1.12
N GLN A 154 15.11 10.02 -0.75
CA GLN A 154 16.33 9.48 -1.36
C GLN A 154 16.44 7.97 -1.14
N GLY A 155 16.17 7.50 0.08
CA GLY A 155 16.16 6.07 0.41
C GLY A 155 15.10 5.30 -0.37
N LEU A 156 13.89 5.83 -0.49
CA LEU A 156 12.81 5.25 -1.30
C LEU A 156 13.20 5.16 -2.78
N LYS A 157 13.80 6.23 -3.33
CA LYS A 157 14.31 6.20 -4.73
C LYS A 157 15.42 5.17 -4.91
N ALA A 158 16.30 5.01 -3.94
CA ALA A 158 17.33 3.97 -3.97
C ALA A 158 16.72 2.56 -4.00
N ILE A 159 15.70 2.28 -3.15
CA ILE A 159 14.97 1.01 -3.15
C ILE A 159 14.28 0.77 -4.50
N ALA A 160 13.58 1.76 -5.05
CA ALA A 160 12.93 1.67 -6.35
C ALA A 160 13.91 1.29 -7.46
N LYS A 161 15.10 1.91 -7.47
CA LYS A 161 16.16 1.60 -8.44
C LYS A 161 16.77 0.22 -8.23
N GLU A 162 17.07 -0.14 -6.98
CA GLU A 162 17.66 -1.43 -6.62
C GLU A 162 16.74 -2.60 -6.99
N LEU A 163 15.47 -2.45 -6.65
CA LEU A 163 14.47 -3.49 -6.90
C LEU A 163 13.86 -3.42 -8.30
N GLY A 164 14.13 -2.37 -9.10
CA GLY A 164 13.55 -2.18 -10.43
C GLY A 164 12.02 -2.08 -10.40
N VAL A 165 11.45 -1.44 -9.35
CA VAL A 165 9.99 -1.29 -9.17
C VAL A 165 9.62 0.17 -8.91
N PRO A 166 8.42 0.65 -9.32
CA PRO A 166 7.89 1.95 -8.94
C PRO A 166 7.45 1.98 -7.48
#